data_cfc7853b08385070c0e4f2737146751a
#
_entry.id   cfc7853b08385070c0e4f2737146751a
#
_cell.length_a   1.000
_cell.length_b   1.000
_cell.length_c   1.000
_cell.angle_alpha   90.00
_cell.angle_beta   90.00
_cell.angle_gamma   90.00
#
_symmetry.space_group_name_H-M   'P 1'
#
loop_
_entity.id
_entity.type
_entity.pdbx_description
1 polymer ?
#
loop_
_entity_poly.entity_id
_entity_poly.type
_entity_poly.pdbx_seq_one_letter_code
_entity_poly.pdbx_strand_id
1 'polypeptide(L)'
;MLVKKSKNFITTTNSKHRFFKSPNRILDLEIKQSEQVWVSDITYVKLQNDYAYLALVTDAYSKKIVGFNIDNHMRTELVVNALKMALKERSFPDRKIIHHSDRGIQYCSPEFERYTLKNDIILSNTQNSDPYENAVAERMNKTLKYEYGLKETLPDLKTAQKMTQQAVNLYNNHRLHFSLNFQTPAKVHLKENVKYKSYKRKKC
;
A
#
# COMPACT_ATOMS: atom_id res chain seq x y z
N MET A 1 -32.96 12.91 18.12
CA MET A 1 -32.90 12.63 16.67
C MET A 1 -31.67 11.82 16.36
N LEU A 2 -31.83 10.53 16.01
CA LEU A 2 -30.71 9.68 15.61
C LEU A 2 -30.41 9.93 14.12
N VAL A 3 -29.25 10.53 13.81
CA VAL A 3 -28.82 10.71 12.43
C VAL A 3 -28.47 9.33 11.87
N LYS A 4 -29.25 8.84 10.90
CA LYS A 4 -28.92 7.63 10.13
C LYS A 4 -27.59 7.85 9.39
N LYS A 5 -26.54 7.15 9.80
CA LYS A 5 -25.28 7.07 9.02
C LYS A 5 -25.59 6.43 7.67
N SER A 6 -25.49 7.19 6.58
CA SER A 6 -25.54 6.64 5.23
C SER A 6 -24.31 5.76 5.04
N LYS A 7 -24.52 4.46 4.87
CA LYS A 7 -23.48 3.48 4.55
C LYS A 7 -23.29 3.42 3.03
N ASN A 8 -22.70 4.41 2.44
CA ASN A 8 -22.16 4.28 1.07
C ASN A 8 -20.69 3.84 1.17
N PHE A 9 -20.47 2.55 1.39
CA PHE A 9 -19.13 1.95 1.27
C PHE A 9 -18.93 1.52 -0.17
N ILE A 10 -17.98 2.17 -0.86
CA ILE A 10 -17.48 1.68 -2.14
C ILE A 10 -16.59 0.47 -1.83
N THR A 11 -16.98 -0.68 -2.37
CA THR A 11 -16.21 -1.92 -2.22
C THR A 11 -15.03 -1.88 -3.18
N THR A 12 -13.82 -1.75 -2.66
CA THR A 12 -12.57 -1.79 -3.44
C THR A 12 -11.98 -3.19 -3.53
N THR A 13 -12.47 -4.13 -2.72
CA THR A 13 -11.94 -5.50 -2.66
C THR A 13 -13.03 -6.50 -2.99
N ASN A 14 -12.81 -7.31 -4.04
CA ASN A 14 -13.58 -8.51 -4.32
C ASN A 14 -12.72 -9.73 -4.00
N SER A 15 -12.89 -10.32 -2.81
CA SER A 15 -12.15 -11.50 -2.36
C SER A 15 -12.86 -12.84 -2.69
N LYS A 16 -14.10 -12.79 -3.21
CA LYS A 16 -14.91 -13.97 -3.58
C LYS A 16 -14.68 -14.36 -5.04
N HIS A 17 -13.42 -14.58 -5.43
CA HIS A 17 -13.04 -15.03 -6.76
C HIS A 17 -12.35 -16.41 -6.70
N ARG A 18 -12.21 -17.08 -7.87
CA ARG A 18 -11.64 -18.43 -8.01
C ARG A 18 -10.12 -18.47 -8.16
N PHE A 19 -9.44 -17.32 -8.24
CA PHE A 19 -7.99 -17.27 -8.40
C PHE A 19 -7.28 -17.80 -7.16
N PHE A 20 -6.08 -18.33 -7.37
CA PHE A 20 -5.19 -18.80 -6.31
C PHE A 20 -4.87 -17.67 -5.34
N LYS A 21 -4.77 -18.00 -4.07
CA LYS A 21 -4.42 -17.09 -2.99
C LYS A 21 -3.16 -17.59 -2.33
N SER A 22 -2.10 -16.81 -2.38
CA SER A 22 -0.83 -17.15 -1.76
C SER A 22 -0.97 -17.23 -0.23
N PRO A 23 -0.23 -18.14 0.45
CA PRO A 23 -0.25 -18.18 1.91
C PRO A 23 0.31 -16.88 2.51
N ASN A 24 -0.11 -16.57 3.74
CA ASN A 24 0.46 -15.44 4.48
C ASN A 24 1.89 -15.80 4.92
N ARG A 25 2.86 -15.09 4.33
CA ARG A 25 4.29 -15.33 4.54
C ARG A 25 4.93 -14.34 5.51
N ILE A 26 4.12 -13.40 6.05
CA ILE A 26 4.63 -12.34 6.93
C ILE A 26 4.14 -12.45 8.37
N LEU A 27 3.29 -13.43 8.68
CA LEU A 27 2.64 -13.55 9.99
C LEU A 27 3.66 -13.59 11.14
N ASP A 28 4.70 -14.42 11.00
CA ASP A 28 5.77 -14.59 12.00
C ASP A 28 7.11 -14.01 11.53
N LEU A 29 7.11 -13.24 10.43
CA LEU A 29 8.32 -12.68 9.86
C LEU A 29 8.74 -11.41 10.60
N GLU A 30 9.95 -11.40 11.13
CA GLU A 30 10.56 -10.19 11.64
C GLU A 30 11.12 -9.35 10.48
N ILE A 31 10.54 -8.16 10.27
CA ILE A 31 10.97 -7.24 9.22
C ILE A 31 12.15 -6.41 9.75
N LYS A 32 13.35 -6.63 9.21
CA LYS A 32 14.61 -6.08 9.72
C LYS A 32 15.23 -5.00 8.84
N GLN A 33 14.81 -4.92 7.58
CA GLN A 33 15.43 -4.03 6.60
C GLN A 33 14.41 -3.56 5.55
N SER A 34 14.76 -2.46 4.86
CA SER A 34 14.00 -1.98 3.69
C SER A 34 14.04 -2.99 2.56
N GLU A 35 12.99 -2.99 1.74
CA GLU A 35 12.80 -3.88 0.58
C GLU A 35 12.78 -5.39 0.92
N GLN A 36 12.49 -5.73 2.18
CA GLN A 36 12.21 -7.11 2.60
C GLN A 36 10.73 -7.45 2.39
N VAL A 37 9.84 -6.54 2.77
CA VAL A 37 8.38 -6.69 2.61
C VAL A 37 7.79 -5.40 2.07
N TRP A 38 7.07 -5.49 0.96
CA TRP A 38 6.21 -4.46 0.46
C TRP A 38 4.76 -4.81 0.72
N VAL A 39 3.99 -3.87 1.24
CA VAL A 39 2.56 -4.02 1.48
C VAL A 39 1.78 -3.14 0.53
N SER A 40 0.68 -3.64 -0.01
CA SER A 40 -0.12 -2.93 -1.00
C SER A 40 -1.61 -2.96 -0.67
N ASP A 41 -2.28 -1.89 -1.05
CA ASP A 41 -3.73 -1.75 -0.93
C ASP A 41 -4.26 -0.78 -1.98
N ILE A 42 -5.54 -0.91 -2.33
CA ILE A 42 -6.25 -0.01 -3.24
C ILE A 42 -7.25 0.82 -2.45
N THR A 43 -7.26 2.10 -2.73
CA THR A 43 -8.30 2.99 -2.21
C THR A 43 -8.90 3.83 -3.33
N TYR A 44 -10.07 4.42 -3.11
CA TYR A 44 -10.68 5.35 -4.06
C TYR A 44 -10.43 6.81 -3.67
N VAL A 45 -10.38 7.67 -4.65
CA VAL A 45 -10.36 9.13 -4.53
C VAL A 45 -11.61 9.66 -5.23
N LYS A 46 -12.36 10.52 -4.56
CA LYS A 46 -13.61 11.07 -5.11
C LYS A 46 -13.31 12.16 -6.13
N LEU A 47 -13.87 12.04 -7.33
CA LEU A 47 -13.89 13.08 -8.35
C LEU A 47 -15.28 13.74 -8.42
N GLN A 48 -15.40 14.88 -9.09
CA GLN A 48 -16.68 15.58 -9.22
C GLN A 48 -17.78 14.71 -9.84
N ASN A 49 -17.43 13.97 -10.89
CA ASN A 49 -18.41 13.17 -11.64
C ASN A 49 -18.21 11.66 -11.52
N ASP A 50 -17.12 11.19 -10.84
CA ASP A 50 -16.76 9.77 -10.78
C ASP A 50 -15.79 9.51 -9.60
N TYR A 51 -15.12 8.37 -9.65
CA TYR A 51 -14.06 7.97 -8.72
C TYR A 51 -12.78 7.62 -9.47
N ALA A 52 -11.65 7.99 -8.92
CA ALA A 52 -10.36 7.41 -9.28
C ALA A 52 -9.95 6.35 -8.23
N TYR A 53 -9.16 5.39 -8.67
CA TYR A 53 -8.62 4.32 -7.82
C TYR A 53 -7.13 4.49 -7.67
N LEU A 54 -6.65 4.49 -6.44
CA LEU A 54 -5.25 4.66 -6.09
C LEU A 54 -4.72 3.35 -5.52
N ALA A 55 -3.76 2.72 -6.21
CA ALA A 55 -2.96 1.63 -5.68
C ALA A 55 -1.66 2.18 -5.09
N LEU A 56 -1.33 1.77 -3.88
CA LEU A 56 -0.09 2.11 -3.19
C LEU A 56 0.74 0.86 -2.96
N VAL A 57 2.07 1.00 -3.09
CA VAL A 57 3.07 0.02 -2.64
C VAL A 57 3.93 0.70 -1.59
N THR A 58 3.94 0.17 -0.38
CA THR A 58 4.62 0.75 0.78
C THR A 58 5.63 -0.25 1.34
N ASP A 59 6.85 0.19 1.56
CA ASP A 59 7.86 -0.59 2.26
C ASP A 59 7.49 -0.73 3.74
N ALA A 60 7.33 -1.97 4.20
CA ALA A 60 6.82 -2.25 5.55
C ALA A 60 7.82 -1.87 6.65
N TYR A 61 9.12 -1.83 6.35
CA TYR A 61 10.15 -1.42 7.28
C TYR A 61 10.21 0.11 7.41
N SER A 62 10.53 0.80 6.34
CA SER A 62 10.76 2.25 6.32
C SER A 62 9.48 3.09 6.31
N LYS A 63 8.34 2.49 5.99
CA LYS A 63 7.06 3.16 5.73
C LYS A 63 7.07 4.06 4.48
N LYS A 64 8.14 4.00 3.67
CA LYS A 64 8.24 4.75 2.42
C LYS A 64 7.23 4.20 1.40
N ILE A 65 6.47 5.07 0.77
CA ILE A 65 5.68 4.72 -0.41
C ILE A 65 6.67 4.60 -1.58
N VAL A 66 6.91 3.38 -2.03
CA VAL A 66 7.91 3.06 -3.07
C VAL A 66 7.31 3.04 -4.47
N GLY A 67 5.99 2.89 -4.57
CA GLY A 67 5.27 2.94 -5.84
C GLY A 67 3.81 3.28 -5.65
N PHE A 68 3.22 3.89 -6.66
CA PHE A 68 1.78 4.15 -6.73
C PHE A 68 1.31 4.29 -8.17
N ASN A 69 0.03 4.08 -8.37
CA ASN A 69 -0.66 4.44 -9.60
C ASN A 69 -2.09 4.86 -9.27
N ILE A 70 -2.60 5.85 -10.00
CA ILE A 70 -3.99 6.31 -9.87
C ILE A 70 -4.63 6.37 -11.25
N ASP A 71 -5.83 5.79 -11.38
CA ASP A 71 -6.55 5.66 -12.63
C ASP A 71 -8.06 5.72 -12.40
N ASN A 72 -8.84 5.89 -13.47
CA ASN A 72 -10.31 5.89 -13.45
C ASN A 72 -10.90 4.48 -13.43
N HIS A 73 -10.08 3.43 -13.47
CA HIS A 73 -10.51 2.03 -13.40
C HIS A 73 -9.68 1.22 -12.41
N MET A 74 -10.29 0.17 -11.84
CA MET A 74 -9.68 -0.73 -10.86
C MET A 74 -9.32 -2.08 -11.50
N ARG A 75 -8.64 -2.06 -12.67
CA ARG A 75 -8.16 -3.25 -13.35
C ARG A 75 -6.80 -3.70 -12.80
N THR A 76 -6.33 -4.86 -13.22
CA THR A 76 -5.01 -5.41 -12.81
C THR A 76 -3.86 -4.47 -13.18
N GLU A 77 -3.96 -3.75 -14.30
CA GLU A 77 -2.94 -2.78 -14.74
C GLU A 77 -2.67 -1.70 -13.68
N LEU A 78 -3.69 -1.32 -12.89
CA LEU A 78 -3.53 -0.35 -11.82
C LEU A 78 -2.44 -0.79 -10.82
N VAL A 79 -2.53 -2.02 -10.32
CA VAL A 79 -1.59 -2.56 -9.32
C VAL A 79 -0.25 -2.96 -9.94
N VAL A 80 -0.26 -3.44 -11.19
CA VAL A 80 0.97 -3.74 -11.95
C VAL A 80 1.79 -2.47 -12.18
N ASN A 81 1.16 -1.35 -12.56
CA ASN A 81 1.86 -0.09 -12.79
C ASN A 81 2.42 0.50 -11.49
N ALA A 82 1.70 0.40 -10.36
CA ALA A 82 2.24 0.77 -9.06
C ALA A 82 3.48 -0.07 -8.69
N LEU A 83 3.43 -1.38 -8.95
CA LEU A 83 4.57 -2.27 -8.70
C LEU A 83 5.74 -2.01 -9.66
N LYS A 84 5.48 -1.71 -10.94
CA LYS A 84 6.52 -1.30 -11.91
C LYS A 84 7.27 -0.07 -11.43
N MET A 85 6.55 0.93 -10.93
CA MET A 85 7.16 2.13 -10.35
C MET A 85 8.06 1.77 -9.17
N ALA A 86 7.56 0.94 -8.24
CA ALA A 86 8.32 0.50 -7.07
C ALA A 86 9.60 -0.24 -7.46
N LEU A 87 9.55 -1.12 -8.45
CA LEU A 87 10.71 -1.87 -8.93
C LEU A 87 11.77 -0.99 -9.59
N LYS A 88 11.34 0.05 -10.33
CA LYS A 88 12.25 1.01 -10.98
C LYS A 88 13.04 1.84 -9.95
N GLU A 89 12.42 2.15 -8.82
CA GLU A 89 12.97 3.02 -7.78
C GLU A 89 13.67 2.24 -6.63
N ARG A 90 14.01 0.96 -6.86
CA ARG A 90 14.70 0.13 -5.86
C ARG A 90 16.06 0.69 -5.49
N SER A 91 16.31 0.74 -4.18
CA SER A 91 17.61 1.11 -3.61
C SER A 91 18.52 -0.10 -3.39
N PHE A 92 17.93 -1.30 -3.26
CA PHE A 92 18.63 -2.56 -2.95
C PHE A 92 18.17 -3.69 -3.88
N PRO A 93 18.57 -3.68 -5.17
CA PRO A 93 18.06 -4.60 -6.19
C PRO A 93 18.31 -6.08 -5.89
N ASP A 94 19.35 -6.42 -5.12
CA ASP A 94 19.70 -7.81 -4.79
C ASP A 94 18.85 -8.42 -3.67
N ARG A 95 18.03 -7.62 -2.98
CA ARG A 95 17.18 -8.12 -1.91
C ARG A 95 15.94 -8.83 -2.47
N LYS A 96 15.60 -9.99 -1.91
CA LYS A 96 14.34 -10.67 -2.22
C LYS A 96 13.19 -9.94 -1.56
N ILE A 97 12.12 -9.70 -2.32
CA ILE A 97 10.93 -8.97 -1.88
C ILE A 97 9.79 -9.94 -1.66
N ILE A 98 9.12 -9.81 -0.53
CA ILE A 98 7.78 -10.37 -0.31
C ILE A 98 6.77 -9.24 -0.56
N HIS A 99 5.90 -9.41 -1.55
CA HIS A 99 4.78 -8.51 -1.79
C HIS A 99 3.54 -9.03 -1.09
N HIS A 100 3.04 -8.29 -0.12
CA HIS A 100 1.88 -8.65 0.68
C HIS A 100 0.69 -7.72 0.38
N SER A 101 -0.49 -8.29 0.18
CA SER A 101 -1.73 -7.57 -0.08
C SER A 101 -2.93 -8.30 0.51
N ASP A 102 -4.09 -7.67 0.46
CA ASP A 102 -5.35 -8.36 0.66
C ASP A 102 -5.62 -9.38 -0.48
N ARG A 103 -6.77 -10.07 -0.41
CA ARG A 103 -7.21 -11.03 -1.42
C ARG A 103 -8.02 -10.38 -2.55
N GLY A 104 -7.77 -9.13 -2.86
CA GLY A 104 -8.40 -8.46 -3.98
C GLY A 104 -8.12 -9.16 -5.30
N ILE A 105 -9.13 -9.21 -6.18
CA ILE A 105 -9.03 -9.89 -7.49
C ILE A 105 -7.83 -9.40 -8.31
N GLN A 106 -7.45 -8.14 -8.17
CA GLN A 106 -6.33 -7.52 -8.88
C GLN A 106 -5.00 -8.14 -8.49
N TYR A 107 -4.79 -8.38 -7.17
CA TYR A 107 -3.57 -8.97 -6.63
C TYR A 107 -3.48 -10.49 -6.80
N CYS A 108 -4.63 -11.17 -6.99
CA CYS A 108 -4.72 -12.60 -7.23
C CYS A 108 -4.86 -12.95 -8.72
N SER A 109 -4.83 -11.97 -9.62
CA SER A 109 -5.00 -12.20 -11.05
C SER A 109 -3.78 -12.92 -11.66
N PRO A 110 -3.98 -13.79 -12.67
CA PRO A 110 -2.87 -14.45 -13.35
C PRO A 110 -1.87 -13.49 -14.00
N GLU A 111 -2.32 -12.31 -14.38
CA GLU A 111 -1.46 -11.26 -14.94
C GLU A 111 -0.51 -10.70 -13.87
N PHE A 112 -1.02 -10.39 -12.68
CA PHE A 112 -0.21 -9.90 -11.56
C PHE A 112 0.77 -10.99 -11.09
N GLU A 113 0.32 -12.24 -10.98
CA GLU A 113 1.15 -13.38 -10.62
C GLU A 113 2.31 -13.58 -11.60
N ARG A 114 2.02 -13.58 -12.91
CA ARG A 114 3.08 -13.67 -13.94
C ARG A 114 4.08 -12.52 -13.86
N TYR A 115 3.59 -11.30 -13.60
CA TYR A 115 4.45 -10.13 -13.47
C TYR A 115 5.37 -10.23 -12.25
N THR A 116 4.85 -10.65 -11.10
CA THR A 116 5.64 -10.83 -9.88
C THR A 116 6.65 -11.97 -10.02
N LEU A 117 6.26 -13.10 -10.59
CA LEU A 117 7.15 -14.22 -10.85
C LEU A 117 8.33 -13.84 -11.76
N LYS A 118 8.07 -13.08 -12.85
CA LYS A 118 9.10 -12.58 -13.76
C LYS A 118 10.14 -11.67 -13.08
N ASN A 119 9.77 -11.04 -11.97
CA ASN A 119 10.63 -10.12 -11.23
C ASN A 119 11.11 -10.69 -9.87
N ASP A 120 11.07 -12.01 -9.69
CA ASP A 120 11.51 -12.73 -8.48
C ASP A 120 10.86 -12.23 -7.19
N ILE A 121 9.60 -11.79 -7.26
CA ILE A 121 8.81 -11.33 -6.12
C ILE A 121 7.98 -12.48 -5.56
N ILE A 122 8.08 -12.69 -4.25
CA ILE A 122 7.32 -13.69 -3.54
C ILE A 122 5.95 -13.10 -3.15
N LEU A 123 4.86 -13.72 -3.60
CA LEU A 123 3.51 -13.30 -3.23
C LEU A 123 3.11 -13.80 -1.84
N SER A 124 2.38 -12.94 -1.13
CA SER A 124 1.78 -13.19 0.16
C SER A 124 0.42 -12.50 0.23
N ASN A 125 -0.61 -13.19 0.72
CA ASN A 125 -1.93 -12.59 0.92
C ASN A 125 -2.39 -12.76 2.36
N THR A 126 -3.26 -11.86 2.82
CA THR A 126 -3.96 -12.00 4.10
C THR A 126 -4.70 -13.35 4.14
N GLN A 127 -4.73 -14.05 5.27
CA GLN A 127 -5.44 -15.34 5.40
C GLN A 127 -6.85 -15.19 5.91
N ASN A 128 -7.01 -14.34 6.90
CA ASN A 128 -8.27 -14.01 7.51
C ASN A 128 -8.62 -12.56 7.16
N SER A 129 -9.90 -12.18 7.30
CA SER A 129 -10.30 -10.78 7.18
C SER A 129 -9.84 -9.96 8.40
N ASP A 130 -8.66 -10.28 8.96
CA ASP A 130 -8.10 -9.55 10.10
C ASP A 130 -7.49 -8.24 9.59
N PRO A 131 -8.03 -7.08 10.03
CA PRO A 131 -7.50 -5.76 9.66
C PRO A 131 -6.03 -5.57 10.01
N TYR A 132 -5.49 -6.36 10.93
CA TYR A 132 -4.08 -6.25 11.33
C TYR A 132 -3.11 -6.86 10.32
N GLU A 133 -3.57 -7.77 9.47
CA GLU A 133 -2.71 -8.42 8.48
C GLU A 133 -2.22 -7.45 7.39
N ASN A 134 -2.98 -6.36 7.09
CA ASN A 134 -2.56 -5.32 6.12
C ASN A 134 -2.59 -3.90 6.71
N ALA A 135 -2.47 -3.78 8.04
CA ALA A 135 -2.63 -2.52 8.77
C ALA A 135 -1.69 -1.39 8.30
N VAL A 136 -0.49 -1.72 7.81
CA VAL A 136 0.46 -0.71 7.30
C VAL A 136 -0.07 -0.08 6.02
N ALA A 137 -0.53 -0.87 5.05
CA ALA A 137 -1.06 -0.37 3.79
C ALA A 137 -2.35 0.46 4.00
N GLU A 138 -3.28 -0.04 4.83
CA GLU A 138 -4.49 0.73 5.19
C GLU A 138 -4.16 2.07 5.86
N ARG A 139 -3.15 2.07 6.75
CA ARG A 139 -2.69 3.28 7.41
C ARG A 139 -2.16 4.30 6.41
N MET A 140 -1.43 3.87 5.38
CA MET A 140 -0.91 4.76 4.34
C MET A 140 -2.04 5.39 3.55
N ASN A 141 -3.03 4.61 3.15
CA ASN A 141 -4.23 5.14 2.48
C ASN A 141 -4.95 6.18 3.35
N LYS A 142 -5.15 5.90 4.63
CA LYS A 142 -5.75 6.86 5.57
C LYS A 142 -4.90 8.13 5.70
N THR A 143 -3.58 7.99 5.82
CA THR A 143 -2.67 9.14 5.93
C THR A 143 -2.76 10.05 4.71
N LEU A 144 -2.66 9.50 3.48
CA LEU A 144 -2.77 10.32 2.27
C LEU A 144 -4.14 10.99 2.13
N LYS A 145 -5.20 10.30 2.51
CA LYS A 145 -6.57 10.87 2.46
C LYS A 145 -6.75 12.01 3.45
N TYR A 146 -6.39 11.82 4.70
CA TYR A 146 -6.76 12.75 5.77
C TYR A 146 -5.73 13.84 6.03
N GLU A 147 -4.45 13.58 5.75
CA GLU A 147 -3.36 14.55 6.00
C GLU A 147 -2.93 15.30 4.73
N TYR A 148 -3.23 14.75 3.52
CA TYR A 148 -2.77 15.32 2.24
C TYR A 148 -3.89 15.64 1.25
N GLY A 149 -5.12 15.76 1.74
CA GLY A 149 -6.26 16.28 0.98
C GLY A 149 -6.90 15.32 -0.04
N LEU A 150 -6.45 14.06 -0.14
CA LEU A 150 -7.05 13.10 -1.08
C LEU A 150 -8.41 12.55 -0.63
N LYS A 151 -8.95 13.02 0.52
CA LYS A 151 -10.31 12.74 0.97
C LYS A 151 -11.33 13.66 0.30
N GLU A 152 -10.91 14.85 -0.07
CA GLU A 152 -11.78 15.86 -0.68
C GLU A 152 -12.22 15.44 -2.09
N THR A 153 -13.31 16.07 -2.58
CA THR A 153 -13.76 15.85 -3.95
C THR A 153 -12.87 16.65 -4.91
N LEU A 154 -12.14 15.95 -5.77
CA LEU A 154 -11.22 16.58 -6.73
C LEU A 154 -11.91 16.84 -8.07
N PRO A 155 -11.48 17.85 -8.85
CA PRO A 155 -12.10 18.18 -10.11
C PRO A 155 -12.09 17.03 -11.12
N ASP A 156 -10.91 16.44 -11.34
CA ASP A 156 -10.65 15.45 -12.37
C ASP A 156 -9.49 14.51 -12.03
N LEU A 157 -9.29 13.48 -12.86
CA LEU A 157 -8.21 12.51 -12.71
C LEU A 157 -6.81 13.15 -12.78
N LYS A 158 -6.60 14.14 -13.65
CA LYS A 158 -5.31 14.82 -13.80
C LYS A 158 -4.91 15.56 -12.54
N THR A 159 -5.88 16.22 -11.91
CA THR A 159 -5.69 16.88 -10.61
C THR A 159 -5.38 15.84 -9.52
N ALA A 160 -6.12 14.71 -9.51
CA ALA A 160 -5.88 13.63 -8.57
C ALA A 160 -4.47 13.01 -8.72
N GLN A 161 -4.00 12.82 -9.97
CA GLN A 161 -2.64 12.35 -10.27
C GLN A 161 -1.58 13.32 -9.72
N LYS A 162 -1.72 14.61 -10.01
CA LYS A 162 -0.79 15.65 -9.53
C LYS A 162 -0.76 15.73 -8.01
N MET A 163 -1.93 15.75 -7.37
CA MET A 163 -2.03 15.80 -5.91
C MET A 163 -1.45 14.54 -5.26
N THR A 164 -1.70 13.36 -5.82
CA THR A 164 -1.13 12.10 -5.32
C THR A 164 0.39 12.12 -5.39
N GLN A 165 0.97 12.57 -6.51
CA GLN A 165 2.43 12.70 -6.66
C GLN A 165 3.02 13.65 -5.61
N GLN A 166 2.39 14.80 -5.38
CA GLN A 166 2.83 15.78 -4.38
C GLN A 166 2.69 15.22 -2.95
N ALA A 167 1.55 14.57 -2.65
CA ALA A 167 1.28 13.96 -1.36
C ALA A 167 2.31 12.88 -1.01
N VAL A 168 2.63 12.00 -1.96
CA VAL A 168 3.65 10.95 -1.78
C VAL A 168 5.03 11.57 -1.56
N ASN A 169 5.39 12.61 -2.32
CA ASN A 169 6.67 13.29 -2.14
C ASN A 169 6.79 13.95 -0.75
N LEU A 170 5.77 14.69 -0.33
CA LEU A 170 5.73 15.32 1.00
C LEU A 170 5.74 14.27 2.12
N TYR A 171 4.96 13.20 1.98
CA TYR A 171 4.93 12.10 2.93
C TYR A 171 6.31 11.46 3.08
N ASN A 172 6.95 11.07 1.98
CA ASN A 172 8.22 10.36 2.01
C ASN A 172 9.37 11.22 2.56
N ASN A 173 9.43 12.51 2.21
CA ASN A 173 10.59 13.35 2.45
C ASN A 173 10.45 14.29 3.65
N HIS A 174 9.22 14.63 4.06
CA HIS A 174 8.99 15.65 5.09
C HIS A 174 8.19 15.16 6.30
N ARG A 175 7.37 14.11 6.15
CA ARG A 175 6.59 13.61 7.28
C ARG A 175 7.45 12.85 8.28
N LEU A 176 7.50 13.37 9.51
CA LEU A 176 8.16 12.69 10.62
C LEU A 176 7.26 11.60 11.21
N HIS A 177 7.81 10.43 11.49
CA HIS A 177 7.10 9.31 12.09
C HIS A 177 7.60 8.99 13.48
N PHE A 178 6.70 8.94 14.45
CA PHE A 178 7.03 8.53 15.81
C PHE A 178 7.65 7.12 15.85
N SER A 179 7.07 6.16 15.11
CA SER A 179 7.59 4.79 15.02
C SER A 179 8.96 4.68 14.33
N LEU A 180 9.41 5.73 13.65
CA LEU A 180 10.71 5.82 13.00
C LEU A 180 11.67 6.75 13.75
N ASN A 181 11.48 6.93 15.07
CA ASN A 181 12.25 7.86 15.88
C ASN A 181 12.27 9.29 15.30
N PHE A 182 11.11 9.79 14.89
CA PHE A 182 10.94 11.11 14.27
C PHE A 182 11.79 11.32 13.01
N GLN A 183 12.10 10.26 12.27
CA GLN A 183 12.74 10.36 10.97
C GLN A 183 11.69 10.26 9.85
N THR A 184 12.05 10.73 8.66
CA THR A 184 11.22 10.60 7.47
C THR A 184 11.38 9.22 6.85
N PRO A 185 10.34 8.69 6.16
CA PRO A 185 10.42 7.40 5.47
C PRO A 185 11.60 7.28 4.50
N ALA A 186 11.87 8.33 3.72
CA ALA A 186 12.98 8.33 2.77
C ALA A 186 14.35 8.17 3.45
N LYS A 187 14.58 8.87 4.57
CA LYS A 187 15.84 8.74 5.34
C LYS A 187 16.01 7.34 5.89
N VAL A 188 14.93 6.78 6.45
CA VAL A 188 14.97 5.44 7.05
C VAL A 188 15.15 4.37 5.98
N HIS A 189 14.57 4.55 4.80
CA HIS A 189 14.66 3.58 3.71
C HIS A 189 16.11 3.30 3.27
N LEU A 190 16.96 4.31 3.33
CA LEU A 190 18.37 4.21 2.95
C LEU A 190 19.32 3.82 4.10
N LYS A 191 18.78 3.72 5.34
CA LYS A 191 19.57 3.36 6.52
C LYS A 191 19.46 1.88 6.81
N GLU A 192 20.59 1.24 7.05
CA GLU A 192 20.67 -0.09 7.62
C GLU A 192 20.62 -0.03 9.16
N ASN A 193 20.07 -1.07 9.78
CA ASN A 193 20.11 -1.27 11.25
C ASN A 193 19.46 -0.19 12.15
N VAL A 194 18.40 0.45 11.68
CA VAL A 194 17.62 1.33 12.56
C VAL A 194 16.78 0.49 13.52
N LYS A 195 17.13 0.51 14.80
CA LYS A 195 16.30 -0.13 15.85
C LYS A 195 15.04 0.69 16.07
N TYR A 196 13.89 0.14 15.68
CA TYR A 196 12.58 0.75 15.95
C TYR A 196 12.04 0.29 17.29
N LYS A 197 11.28 1.16 17.94
CA LYS A 197 10.43 0.76 19.07
C LYS A 197 9.28 -0.09 18.51
N SER A 198 9.43 -1.42 18.56
CA SER A 198 8.31 -2.31 18.28
C SER A 198 7.45 -2.39 19.54
N TYR A 199 6.18 -2.03 19.43
CA TYR A 199 5.20 -2.39 20.45
C TYR A 199 4.90 -3.88 20.28
N LYS A 200 5.66 -4.73 20.97
CA LYS A 200 5.25 -6.14 21.10
C LYS A 200 3.92 -6.18 21.83
N ARG A 201 2.86 -6.67 21.17
CA ARG A 201 1.65 -7.05 21.89
C ARG A 201 2.06 -8.09 22.95
N LYS A 202 1.72 -7.84 24.22
CA LYS A 202 1.69 -8.91 25.20
C LYS A 202 0.67 -9.92 24.69
N LYS A 203 1.10 -11.16 24.40
CA LYS A 203 0.16 -12.27 24.20
C LYS A 203 -0.61 -12.38 25.51
N CYS A 204 -1.92 -12.09 25.48
CA CYS A 204 -2.84 -12.46 26.54
C CYS A 204 -3.06 -13.95 26.47
#